data_dad2d068f28e92497b0f5687aadd0088
#
_entry.id   dad2d068f28e92497b0f5687aadd0088
#
_cell.length_a   1.000
_cell.length_b   1.000
_cell.length_c   1.000
_cell.angle_alpha   90.00
_cell.angle_beta   90.00
_cell.angle_gamma   90.00
#
_symmetry.space_group_name_H-M   'P 1'
#
loop_
_entity.id
_entity.type
_entity.pdbx_description
1 polymer ?
#
loop_
_entity_poly.entity_id
_entity_poly.type
_entity_poly.pdbx_seq_one_letter_code
_entity_poly.pdbx_strand_id
1 'polypeptide(L)'
;ERKLFMKIKREDIRNVAIIAHVDHGKTTLVDQLLRQSGVFRANQEVQERVMDSNDIERERGITILSKNTAVYYKDTKINIIDTPGHADFGGEVERVLKMVDGVILVVDAFEGAMPQTKFVLKKALELDLHVIVCINKIDRPEARPDEVIDEVLELLMDLDASDEQLDCPFLYASAKAGHAVLDLNDTPENMEPLFETILKYIPAPEGDPDAGTQVLISTIDYNEYVGRIGVGKVDNGKIAVNQEVMLMNHHDPSKKKKVKISKLYEFEGLNKIEVQEAGIGSIVAISGIPEIHIGDTLCDVENPEPIPFQKISEPTIAMHFMVNDSPLAGQEGKFVTSRHLRERLMRELNTDVSLRVEDTDSPDCFKVSGRGELHLSVLIENMRREGYEFAVSKAEVLYKEDERGKLLEPMELAYVDVPEEFSGTVIQKMSERKGSLQGMSTGSDGSTRLEFEIPARGLIGFRGDFMTSTKGTGILNTSFDDYAPYKGDIQYRKQGSLIAFEAGESVTYGLFAAQERGTLFIGPGEKVYAGMVIGQNGKAEDIELNVCKTKHLTNTRSSSADDALKLTTPKVLSLEEALEFIDNDELLEITPTSLRIRKKILDSRLRKRANLK
;
A
#
# COMPACT_ATOMS: atom_id res chain seq x y z
N GLU A 1 21.84 0.81 45.05
CA GLU A 1 20.88 -0.31 45.21
C GLU A 1 20.18 -0.54 43.88
N ARG A 2 20.49 -1.65 43.19
CA ARG A 2 19.71 -2.10 42.04
C ARG A 2 18.37 -2.57 42.60
N LYS A 3 17.30 -1.75 42.44
CA LYS A 3 15.92 -2.24 42.56
C LYS A 3 15.77 -3.43 41.62
N LEU A 4 15.48 -4.59 42.16
CA LEU A 4 15.06 -5.74 41.37
C LEU A 4 13.72 -5.34 40.76
N PHE A 5 13.70 -4.99 39.46
CA PHE A 5 12.48 -4.70 38.72
C PHE A 5 11.66 -6.00 38.64
N MET A 6 10.50 -6.01 39.24
CA MET A 6 9.63 -7.17 39.27
C MET A 6 8.66 -7.06 38.08
N LYS A 7 9.05 -7.64 36.96
CA LYS A 7 8.16 -7.74 35.81
C LYS A 7 6.95 -8.63 36.16
N ILE A 8 5.76 -8.16 35.85
CA ILE A 8 4.53 -8.95 35.93
C ILE A 8 4.02 -9.25 34.53
N LYS A 9 3.27 -10.36 34.41
CA LYS A 9 2.55 -10.73 33.19
C LYS A 9 1.08 -10.37 33.33
N ARG A 10 0.51 -9.76 32.30
CA ARG A 10 -0.91 -9.41 32.21
C ARG A 10 -1.65 -10.54 31.48
N GLU A 11 -1.98 -11.60 32.24
CA GLU A 11 -2.65 -12.80 31.71
C GLU A 11 -4.05 -12.51 31.13
N ASP A 12 -4.65 -11.39 31.51
CA ASP A 12 -5.95 -10.89 31.03
C ASP A 12 -5.87 -10.14 29.68
N ILE A 13 -4.68 -10.05 29.06
CA ILE A 13 -4.47 -9.36 27.76
C ILE A 13 -3.66 -10.26 26.83
N ARG A 14 -4.02 -10.23 25.52
CA ARG A 14 -3.20 -10.72 24.41
C ARG A 14 -3.16 -9.67 23.31
N ASN A 15 -2.00 -9.44 22.73
CA ASN A 15 -1.82 -8.51 21.62
C ASN A 15 -1.34 -9.27 20.38
N VAL A 16 -2.13 -9.30 19.33
CA VAL A 16 -1.83 -10.05 18.10
C VAL A 16 -1.96 -9.17 16.87
N ALA A 17 -1.07 -9.37 15.91
CA ALA A 17 -1.22 -8.81 14.56
C ALA A 17 -1.64 -9.91 13.59
N ILE A 18 -2.43 -9.57 12.59
CA ILE A 18 -2.81 -10.49 11.51
C ILE A 18 -2.04 -10.12 10.25
N ILE A 19 -1.31 -11.10 9.73
CA ILE A 19 -0.49 -11.03 8.53
C ILE A 19 -1.09 -11.95 7.48
N ALA A 20 -1.30 -11.45 6.27
CA ALA A 20 -1.74 -12.27 5.15
C ALA A 20 -1.34 -11.64 3.82
N HIS A 21 -1.23 -12.48 2.79
CA HIS A 21 -1.23 -12.00 1.43
C HIS A 21 -2.62 -11.42 1.05
N VAL A 22 -2.64 -10.59 0.02
CA VAL A 22 -3.89 -10.07 -0.57
C VAL A 22 -4.81 -11.26 -0.90
N ASP A 23 -6.09 -11.12 -0.62
CA ASP A 23 -7.12 -12.14 -0.86
C ASP A 23 -7.02 -13.46 -0.07
N HIS A 24 -6.04 -13.67 0.80
CA HIS A 24 -5.98 -14.87 1.68
C HIS A 24 -7.08 -14.91 2.75
N GLY A 25 -7.88 -13.84 2.85
CA GLY A 25 -9.06 -13.80 3.71
C GLY A 25 -8.83 -13.20 5.09
N LYS A 26 -7.81 -12.37 5.25
CA LYS A 26 -7.48 -11.65 6.49
C LYS A 26 -8.68 -10.91 7.06
N THR A 27 -9.27 -10.00 6.30
CA THR A 27 -10.41 -9.18 6.72
C THR A 27 -11.62 -10.03 7.09
N THR A 28 -11.90 -11.08 6.32
CA THR A 28 -13.00 -12.02 6.61
C THR A 28 -12.77 -12.77 7.93
N LEU A 29 -11.51 -13.13 8.22
CA LEU A 29 -11.17 -13.79 9.48
C LEU A 29 -11.40 -12.84 10.67
N VAL A 30 -10.94 -11.59 10.58
CA VAL A 30 -11.16 -10.57 11.63
C VAL A 30 -12.66 -10.32 11.84
N ASP A 31 -13.44 -10.22 10.77
CA ASP A 31 -14.89 -10.07 10.85
C ASP A 31 -15.55 -11.23 11.62
N GLN A 32 -15.09 -12.47 11.42
CA GLN A 32 -15.60 -13.62 12.15
C GLN A 32 -15.22 -13.60 13.63
N LEU A 33 -13.98 -13.21 13.94
CA LEU A 33 -13.56 -13.05 15.34
C LEU A 33 -14.39 -11.99 16.05
N LEU A 34 -14.66 -10.86 15.41
CA LEU A 34 -15.53 -9.80 15.94
C LEU A 34 -16.97 -10.29 16.16
N ARG A 35 -17.54 -11.02 15.20
CA ARG A 35 -18.92 -11.52 15.28
C ARG A 35 -19.09 -12.56 16.40
N GLN A 36 -18.14 -13.48 16.51
CA GLN A 36 -18.23 -14.59 17.45
C GLN A 36 -17.79 -14.22 18.87
N SER A 37 -17.09 -13.12 19.04
CA SER A 37 -16.76 -12.55 20.36
C SER A 37 -17.94 -11.82 21.04
N GLY A 38 -19.09 -11.69 20.37
CA GLY A 38 -20.26 -11.01 20.93
C GLY A 38 -20.19 -9.49 20.94
N VAL A 39 -19.22 -8.88 20.26
CA VAL A 39 -19.07 -7.41 20.12
C VAL A 39 -20.28 -6.79 19.40
N PHE A 40 -20.89 -7.52 18.48
CA PHE A 40 -22.09 -7.08 17.75
C PHE A 40 -23.37 -7.61 18.42
N ARG A 41 -24.42 -6.77 18.49
CA ARG A 41 -25.72 -7.21 18.94
C ARG A 41 -26.36 -8.15 17.91
N ALA A 42 -27.09 -9.15 18.35
CA ALA A 42 -27.68 -10.21 17.52
C ALA A 42 -28.56 -9.73 16.34
N ASN A 43 -29.06 -8.50 16.37
CA ASN A 43 -29.89 -7.88 15.34
C ASN A 43 -29.19 -6.74 14.54
N GLN A 44 -27.88 -6.59 14.69
CA GLN A 44 -27.14 -5.56 13.95
C GLN A 44 -26.75 -6.15 12.60
N GLU A 45 -27.29 -5.59 11.49
CA GLU A 45 -26.79 -5.87 10.15
C GLU A 45 -25.37 -5.33 10.05
N VAL A 46 -24.39 -6.21 10.03
CA VAL A 46 -22.99 -5.87 9.87
C VAL A 46 -22.64 -6.01 8.40
N GLN A 47 -22.21 -4.93 7.78
CA GLN A 47 -21.67 -5.00 6.42
C GLN A 47 -20.46 -5.96 6.41
N GLU A 48 -20.29 -6.69 5.33
CA GLU A 48 -19.10 -7.47 5.11
C GLU A 48 -17.87 -6.54 5.07
N ARG A 49 -16.70 -7.02 5.54
CA ARG A 49 -15.46 -6.27 5.63
C ARG A 49 -15.56 -5.04 6.53
N VAL A 50 -16.03 -5.25 7.75
CA VAL A 50 -16.22 -4.18 8.75
C VAL A 50 -14.93 -3.39 9.03
N MET A 51 -13.77 -4.04 8.93
CA MET A 51 -12.47 -3.41 9.12
C MET A 51 -12.05 -2.54 7.91
N ASP A 52 -12.53 -2.81 6.70
CA ASP A 52 -12.21 -2.02 5.51
C ASP A 52 -13.14 -0.79 5.44
N SER A 53 -12.81 0.26 6.17
CA SER A 53 -13.62 1.48 6.25
C SER A 53 -13.47 2.39 5.03
N ASN A 54 -12.40 2.20 4.24
CA ASN A 54 -12.12 2.96 3.03
C ASN A 54 -12.69 2.22 1.81
N ASP A 55 -13.41 2.93 0.94
CA ASP A 55 -13.97 2.36 -0.30
C ASP A 55 -12.89 1.76 -1.21
N ILE A 56 -11.69 2.36 -1.23
CA ILE A 56 -10.55 1.86 -2.00
C ILE A 56 -10.05 0.52 -1.44
N GLU A 57 -9.96 0.36 -0.12
CA GLU A 57 -9.60 -0.91 0.52
C GLU A 57 -10.59 -2.00 0.12
N ARG A 58 -11.90 -1.68 0.17
CA ARG A 58 -12.98 -2.63 -0.22
C ARG A 58 -12.92 -3.01 -1.68
N GLU A 59 -12.70 -2.06 -2.58
CA GLU A 59 -12.66 -2.30 -4.03
C GLU A 59 -11.42 -3.08 -4.45
N ARG A 60 -10.27 -2.78 -3.85
CA ARG A 60 -8.99 -3.43 -4.17
C ARG A 60 -8.73 -4.71 -3.37
N GLY A 61 -9.52 -4.97 -2.32
CA GLY A 61 -9.32 -6.12 -1.43
C GLY A 61 -8.07 -6.05 -0.57
N ILE A 62 -7.43 -4.88 -0.44
CA ILE A 62 -6.18 -4.68 0.31
C ILE A 62 -6.41 -3.82 1.55
N THR A 63 -5.68 -4.10 2.62
CA THR A 63 -5.57 -3.20 3.78
C THR A 63 -4.48 -2.16 3.49
N ILE A 64 -4.83 -0.89 3.59
CA ILE A 64 -3.93 0.25 3.36
C ILE A 64 -3.44 0.79 4.69
N LEU A 65 -4.35 0.97 5.66
CA LEU A 65 -4.05 1.50 6.98
C LEU A 65 -4.26 0.44 8.05
N SER A 66 -3.34 0.39 9.01
CA SER A 66 -3.45 -0.47 10.18
C SER A 66 -4.64 -0.04 11.04
N LYS A 67 -5.43 -1.00 11.48
CA LYS A 67 -6.59 -0.77 12.33
C LYS A 67 -6.49 -1.60 13.60
N ASN A 68 -6.87 -0.96 14.69
CA ASN A 68 -6.89 -1.61 16.00
C ASN A 68 -8.33 -1.97 16.35
N THR A 69 -8.50 -3.20 16.81
CA THR A 69 -9.76 -3.66 17.40
C THR A 69 -9.46 -4.51 18.62
N ALA A 70 -10.45 -4.71 19.45
CA ALA A 70 -10.32 -5.59 20.60
C ALA A 70 -11.59 -6.44 20.76
N VAL A 71 -11.39 -7.69 21.09
CA VAL A 71 -12.45 -8.65 21.38
C VAL A 71 -12.23 -9.26 22.74
N TYR A 72 -13.28 -9.78 23.35
CA TYR A 72 -13.19 -10.52 24.61
C TYR A 72 -13.51 -11.99 24.36
N TYR A 73 -12.62 -12.85 24.84
CA TYR A 73 -12.86 -14.28 24.86
C TYR A 73 -12.60 -14.79 26.28
N LYS A 74 -13.63 -15.38 26.91
CA LYS A 74 -13.62 -15.66 28.34
C LYS A 74 -13.29 -14.36 29.12
N ASP A 75 -12.30 -14.39 30.00
CA ASP A 75 -11.87 -13.24 30.81
C ASP A 75 -10.67 -12.49 30.21
N THR A 76 -10.31 -12.78 28.95
CA THR A 76 -9.15 -12.20 28.31
C THR A 76 -9.56 -11.23 27.19
N LYS A 77 -8.97 -10.04 27.24
CA LYS A 77 -9.03 -9.05 26.16
C LYS A 77 -7.97 -9.36 25.11
N ILE A 78 -8.40 -9.58 23.87
CA ILE A 78 -7.51 -9.82 22.75
C ILE A 78 -7.53 -8.58 21.86
N ASN A 79 -6.44 -7.83 21.85
CA ASN A 79 -6.22 -6.74 20.92
C ASN A 79 -5.74 -7.32 19.59
N ILE A 80 -6.44 -6.98 18.52
CA ILE A 80 -6.17 -7.45 17.17
C ILE A 80 -5.79 -6.24 16.32
N ILE A 81 -4.61 -6.28 15.72
CA ILE A 81 -4.15 -5.24 14.82
C ILE A 81 -4.14 -5.81 13.40
N ASP A 82 -4.96 -5.22 12.54
CA ASP A 82 -4.95 -5.53 11.13
C ASP A 82 -3.78 -4.81 10.44
N THR A 83 -2.92 -5.56 9.75
CA THR A 83 -1.70 -5.01 9.13
C THR A 83 -1.86 -4.91 7.62
N PRO A 84 -1.30 -3.85 6.99
CA PRO A 84 -1.18 -3.82 5.53
C PRO A 84 -0.41 -5.03 5.01
N GLY A 85 -0.90 -5.61 3.92
CA GLY A 85 -0.25 -6.77 3.28
C GLY A 85 0.76 -6.41 2.20
N HIS A 86 0.81 -5.14 1.75
CA HIS A 86 1.66 -4.71 0.64
C HIS A 86 2.96 -4.07 1.12
N ALA A 87 4.08 -4.37 0.44
CA ALA A 87 5.41 -3.89 0.80
C ALA A 87 5.55 -2.35 0.82
N ASP A 88 4.78 -1.62 -0.01
CA ASP A 88 4.75 -0.16 -0.02
C ASP A 88 4.33 0.45 1.32
N PHE A 89 3.63 -0.32 2.15
CA PHE A 89 3.22 0.05 3.51
C PHE A 89 4.09 -0.59 4.60
N GLY A 90 5.26 -1.12 4.24
CA GLY A 90 6.16 -1.87 5.14
C GLY A 90 6.56 -1.13 6.43
N GLY A 91 6.65 0.20 6.39
CA GLY A 91 6.94 0.96 7.60
C GLY A 91 5.79 1.03 8.61
N GLU A 92 4.55 0.87 8.19
CA GLU A 92 3.44 0.71 9.12
C GLU A 92 3.49 -0.67 9.77
N VAL A 93 3.82 -1.68 8.98
CA VAL A 93 3.97 -3.06 9.47
C VAL A 93 4.99 -3.15 10.59
N GLU A 94 6.20 -2.61 10.40
CA GLU A 94 7.25 -2.65 11.42
C GLU A 94 6.83 -1.98 12.74
N ARG A 95 6.06 -0.90 12.66
CA ARG A 95 5.55 -0.19 13.84
C ARG A 95 4.46 -0.96 14.57
N VAL A 96 3.56 -1.55 13.81
CA VAL A 96 2.49 -2.38 14.35
C VAL A 96 3.04 -3.60 15.07
N LEU A 97 4.04 -4.27 14.49
CA LEU A 97 4.66 -5.44 15.08
C LEU A 97 5.32 -5.17 16.44
N LYS A 98 5.71 -3.93 16.73
CA LYS A 98 6.20 -3.55 18.08
C LYS A 98 5.11 -3.43 19.14
N MET A 99 3.85 -3.34 18.75
CA MET A 99 2.73 -3.28 19.70
C MET A 99 2.20 -4.65 20.08
N VAL A 100 2.62 -5.71 19.40
CA VAL A 100 2.06 -7.05 19.58
C VAL A 100 3.08 -8.01 20.20
N ASP A 101 2.57 -9.09 20.74
CA ASP A 101 3.35 -10.15 21.39
C ASP A 101 3.36 -11.43 20.54
N GLY A 102 2.59 -11.45 19.45
CA GLY A 102 2.57 -12.51 18.45
C GLY A 102 1.79 -12.15 17.20
N VAL A 103 1.89 -13.02 16.20
CA VAL A 103 1.28 -12.83 14.88
C VAL A 103 0.49 -14.05 14.46
N ILE A 104 -0.60 -13.81 13.72
CA ILE A 104 -1.38 -14.85 13.04
C ILE A 104 -1.07 -14.72 11.56
N LEU A 105 -0.38 -15.70 11.00
CA LEU A 105 -0.10 -15.80 9.56
C LEU A 105 -1.25 -16.54 8.88
N VAL A 106 -2.01 -15.84 8.06
CA VAL A 106 -3.13 -16.43 7.31
C VAL A 106 -2.66 -16.77 5.90
N VAL A 107 -2.77 -18.05 5.54
CA VAL A 107 -2.34 -18.59 4.25
C VAL A 107 -3.54 -19.26 3.56
N ASP A 108 -3.72 -18.99 2.27
CA ASP A 108 -4.75 -19.67 1.47
C ASP A 108 -4.38 -21.15 1.26
N ALA A 109 -5.30 -22.06 1.52
CA ALA A 109 -5.08 -23.50 1.42
C ALA A 109 -4.79 -24.00 -0.02
N PHE A 110 -5.05 -23.18 -1.03
CA PHE A 110 -4.75 -23.49 -2.42
C PHE A 110 -3.51 -22.74 -2.94
N GLU A 111 -3.45 -21.41 -2.72
CA GLU A 111 -2.37 -20.57 -3.23
C GLU A 111 -1.03 -20.80 -2.49
N GLY A 112 -1.10 -21.15 -1.21
CA GLY A 112 0.08 -21.43 -0.40
C GLY A 112 0.81 -20.18 0.09
N ALA A 113 2.09 -20.35 0.45
CA ALA A 113 2.93 -19.28 0.98
C ALA A 113 3.37 -18.33 -0.14
N MET A 114 2.94 -17.06 -0.06
CA MET A 114 3.22 -16.04 -1.07
C MET A 114 4.39 -15.13 -0.69
N PRO A 115 5.21 -14.68 -1.66
CA PRO A 115 6.42 -13.87 -1.39
C PRO A 115 6.18 -12.57 -0.64
N GLN A 116 5.01 -11.93 -0.79
CA GLN A 116 4.70 -10.67 -0.09
C GLN A 116 4.68 -10.84 1.43
N THR A 117 4.29 -11.99 1.93
CA THR A 117 4.30 -12.27 3.38
C THR A 117 5.71 -12.44 3.92
N LYS A 118 6.69 -12.75 3.06
CA LYS A 118 8.10 -12.95 3.43
C LYS A 118 8.68 -11.76 4.18
N PHE A 119 8.45 -10.54 3.68
CA PHE A 119 8.94 -9.32 4.34
C PHE A 119 8.34 -9.13 5.74
N VAL A 120 7.02 -9.22 5.86
CA VAL A 120 6.33 -9.01 7.14
C VAL A 120 6.67 -10.10 8.14
N LEU A 121 6.73 -11.35 7.67
CA LEU A 121 7.09 -12.51 8.48
C LEU A 121 8.54 -12.42 8.96
N LYS A 122 9.48 -12.04 8.09
CA LYS A 122 10.88 -11.79 8.46
C LYS A 122 10.98 -10.78 9.61
N LYS A 123 10.25 -9.66 9.51
CA LYS A 123 10.24 -8.65 10.56
C LYS A 123 9.62 -9.15 11.87
N ALA A 124 8.60 -9.98 11.80
CA ALA A 124 8.02 -10.62 12.98
C ALA A 124 9.02 -11.57 13.67
N LEU A 125 9.75 -12.38 12.87
CA LEU A 125 10.78 -13.29 13.39
C LEU A 125 11.99 -12.54 13.98
N GLU A 126 12.46 -11.46 13.34
CA GLU A 126 13.52 -10.59 13.86
C GLU A 126 13.16 -9.94 15.21
N LEU A 127 11.87 -9.71 15.47
CA LEU A 127 11.35 -9.20 16.75
C LEU A 127 11.02 -10.31 17.75
N ASP A 128 11.36 -11.55 17.44
CA ASP A 128 11.11 -12.73 18.28
C ASP A 128 9.62 -12.93 18.63
N LEU A 129 8.72 -12.57 17.70
CA LEU A 129 7.29 -12.73 17.90
C LEU A 129 6.86 -14.18 17.69
N HIS A 130 5.92 -14.63 18.51
CA HIS A 130 5.32 -15.96 18.36
C HIS A 130 4.39 -15.99 17.14
N VAL A 131 4.47 -17.06 16.36
CA VAL A 131 3.70 -17.23 15.12
C VAL A 131 2.64 -18.30 15.29
N ILE A 132 1.41 -18.00 14.89
CA ILE A 132 0.33 -18.98 14.69
C ILE A 132 0.04 -19.01 13.20
N VAL A 133 0.01 -20.19 12.59
CA VAL A 133 -0.29 -20.34 11.16
C VAL A 133 -1.74 -20.80 10.99
N CYS A 134 -2.53 -20.00 10.28
CA CYS A 134 -3.91 -20.28 9.95
C CYS A 134 -4.07 -20.58 8.46
N ILE A 135 -4.24 -21.84 8.12
CA ILE A 135 -4.51 -22.29 6.74
C ILE A 135 -5.99 -22.05 6.46
N ASN A 136 -6.29 -21.01 5.70
CA ASN A 136 -7.66 -20.55 5.43
C ASN A 136 -8.20 -21.06 4.10
N LYS A 137 -9.51 -21.03 3.93
CA LYS A 137 -10.25 -21.46 2.73
C LYS A 137 -10.15 -22.96 2.47
N ILE A 138 -10.11 -23.77 3.52
CA ILE A 138 -10.13 -25.24 3.42
C ILE A 138 -11.41 -25.79 2.78
N ASP A 139 -12.45 -24.97 2.66
CA ASP A 139 -13.72 -25.28 1.98
C ASP A 139 -13.61 -25.30 0.44
N ARG A 140 -12.48 -24.86 -0.13
CA ARG A 140 -12.27 -24.91 -1.58
C ARG A 140 -12.00 -26.35 -2.04
N PRO A 141 -12.57 -26.77 -3.19
CA PRO A 141 -12.32 -28.12 -3.73
C PRO A 141 -10.84 -28.38 -4.07
N GLU A 142 -10.10 -27.35 -4.41
CA GLU A 142 -8.70 -27.40 -4.82
C GLU A 142 -7.73 -27.23 -3.63
N ALA A 143 -8.24 -27.16 -2.39
CA ALA A 143 -7.42 -26.98 -1.20
C ALA A 143 -6.42 -28.14 -1.01
N ARG A 144 -5.15 -27.79 -0.72
CA ARG A 144 -4.02 -28.71 -0.50
C ARG A 144 -3.30 -28.38 0.82
N PRO A 145 -3.97 -28.45 1.95
CA PRO A 145 -3.47 -27.93 3.22
C PRO A 145 -2.14 -28.56 3.67
N ASP A 146 -1.92 -29.87 3.44
CA ASP A 146 -0.69 -30.55 3.84
C ASP A 146 0.53 -30.02 3.08
N GLU A 147 0.41 -29.78 1.76
CA GLU A 147 1.48 -29.18 0.96
C GLU A 147 1.75 -27.73 1.37
N VAL A 148 0.71 -26.98 1.72
CA VAL A 148 0.83 -25.58 2.18
C VAL A 148 1.56 -25.50 3.52
N ILE A 149 1.40 -26.46 4.41
CA ILE A 149 2.17 -26.56 5.66
C ILE A 149 3.66 -26.69 5.34
N ASP A 150 4.03 -27.59 4.43
CA ASP A 150 5.42 -27.79 4.03
C ASP A 150 6.00 -26.50 3.43
N GLU A 151 5.25 -25.81 2.55
CA GLU A 151 5.66 -24.52 1.98
C GLU A 151 5.87 -23.43 3.05
N VAL A 152 5.03 -23.38 4.07
CA VAL A 152 5.17 -22.41 5.19
C VAL A 152 6.39 -22.75 6.04
N LEU A 153 6.63 -24.02 6.33
CA LEU A 153 7.82 -24.45 7.06
C LEU A 153 9.10 -24.15 6.29
N GLU A 154 9.13 -24.40 4.98
CA GLU A 154 10.25 -24.01 4.11
C GLU A 154 10.48 -22.50 4.14
N LEU A 155 9.40 -21.70 4.06
CA LEU A 155 9.49 -20.25 4.17
C LEU A 155 10.07 -19.80 5.51
N LEU A 156 9.66 -20.39 6.63
CA LEU A 156 10.18 -20.07 7.95
C LEU A 156 11.67 -20.43 8.06
N MET A 157 12.08 -21.59 7.51
CA MET A 157 13.49 -21.99 7.45
C MET A 157 14.32 -21.02 6.59
N ASP A 158 13.84 -20.62 5.44
CA ASP A 158 14.48 -19.63 4.57
C ASP A 158 14.66 -18.25 5.22
N LEU A 159 13.86 -17.96 6.23
CA LEU A 159 13.90 -16.72 7.00
C LEU A 159 14.72 -16.84 8.30
N ASP A 160 15.50 -17.92 8.45
CA ASP A 160 16.33 -18.21 9.63
C ASP A 160 15.51 -18.27 10.95
N ALA A 161 14.27 -18.79 10.88
CA ALA A 161 13.46 -18.99 12.07
C ALA A 161 14.14 -19.92 13.08
N SER A 162 14.01 -19.60 14.36
CA SER A 162 14.52 -20.44 15.46
C SER A 162 13.72 -21.75 15.59
N ASP A 163 14.29 -22.74 16.28
CA ASP A 163 13.58 -24.01 16.54
C ASP A 163 12.24 -23.79 17.26
N GLU A 164 12.16 -22.81 18.16
CA GLU A 164 10.94 -22.43 18.87
C GLU A 164 9.91 -21.81 17.91
N GLN A 165 10.36 -21.02 16.95
CA GLN A 165 9.50 -20.42 15.93
C GLN A 165 9.04 -21.44 14.87
N LEU A 166 9.84 -22.47 14.59
CA LEU A 166 9.45 -23.58 13.72
C LEU A 166 8.43 -24.53 14.37
N ASP A 167 8.41 -24.63 15.70
CA ASP A 167 7.41 -25.39 16.47
C ASP A 167 6.11 -24.58 16.65
N CYS A 168 5.73 -23.80 15.64
CA CYS A 168 4.52 -22.99 15.67
C CYS A 168 3.25 -23.84 15.45
N PRO A 169 2.12 -23.47 16.07
CA PRO A 169 0.86 -24.18 15.87
C PRO A 169 0.27 -23.89 14.49
N PHE A 170 -0.25 -24.94 13.86
CA PHE A 170 -1.05 -24.86 12.65
C PHE A 170 -2.51 -25.13 12.99
N LEU A 171 -3.39 -24.39 12.35
CA LEU A 171 -4.83 -24.64 12.37
C LEU A 171 -5.45 -24.37 11.02
N TYR A 172 -6.59 -24.96 10.78
CA TYR A 172 -7.31 -24.94 9.52
C TYR A 172 -8.61 -24.17 9.68
N ALA A 173 -8.90 -23.26 8.76
CA ALA A 173 -10.07 -22.41 8.85
C ALA A 173 -10.81 -22.25 7.52
N SER A 174 -12.11 -22.04 7.64
CA SER A 174 -12.91 -21.39 6.61
C SER A 174 -13.49 -20.11 7.20
N ALA A 175 -12.81 -19.00 7.02
CA ALA A 175 -13.27 -17.70 7.50
C ALA A 175 -14.65 -17.35 6.92
N LYS A 176 -14.92 -17.73 5.66
CA LYS A 176 -16.22 -17.54 5.02
C LYS A 176 -17.34 -18.31 5.72
N ALA A 177 -17.09 -19.56 6.10
CA ALA A 177 -18.06 -20.38 6.83
C ALA A 177 -18.09 -20.11 8.34
N GLY A 178 -17.06 -19.43 8.87
CA GLY A 178 -16.99 -18.98 10.26
C GLY A 178 -16.54 -20.06 11.26
N HIS A 179 -15.65 -20.95 10.85
CA HIS A 179 -15.12 -22.00 11.71
C HIS A 179 -13.63 -22.22 11.54
N ALA A 180 -13.00 -22.77 12.58
CA ALA A 180 -11.61 -23.24 12.58
C ALA A 180 -11.52 -24.60 13.31
N VAL A 181 -10.53 -25.41 12.95
CA VAL A 181 -10.25 -26.71 13.56
C VAL A 181 -8.74 -26.90 13.73
N LEU A 182 -8.33 -27.73 14.69
CA LEU A 182 -6.94 -28.09 14.91
C LEU A 182 -6.51 -29.29 14.06
N ASP A 183 -7.46 -30.19 13.76
CA ASP A 183 -7.27 -31.32 12.87
C ASP A 183 -8.38 -31.30 11.80
N LEU A 184 -8.05 -31.65 10.55
CA LEU A 184 -9.03 -31.68 9.44
C LEU A 184 -10.16 -32.71 9.64
N ASN A 185 -9.95 -33.69 10.52
CA ASN A 185 -10.97 -34.68 10.89
C ASN A 185 -11.93 -34.21 11.99
N ASP A 186 -11.65 -33.06 12.63
CA ASP A 186 -12.50 -32.48 13.65
C ASP A 186 -13.81 -31.95 13.04
N THR A 187 -14.88 -31.95 13.84
CA THR A 187 -16.13 -31.34 13.41
C THR A 187 -16.03 -29.82 13.47
N PRO A 188 -16.20 -29.13 12.34
CA PRO A 188 -16.10 -27.66 12.32
C PRO A 188 -17.38 -27.04 12.95
N GLU A 189 -17.20 -26.24 13.99
CA GLU A 189 -18.32 -25.59 14.69
C GLU A 189 -18.24 -24.06 14.64
N ASN A 190 -17.14 -23.51 15.14
CA ASN A 190 -16.95 -22.07 15.31
C ASN A 190 -15.45 -21.68 15.29
N MET A 191 -15.11 -20.42 15.63
CA MET A 191 -13.73 -19.92 15.74
C MET A 191 -13.07 -20.17 17.11
N GLU A 192 -13.71 -20.89 18.01
CA GLU A 192 -13.17 -21.16 19.35
C GLU A 192 -11.77 -21.80 19.33
N PRO A 193 -11.43 -22.75 18.43
CA PRO A 193 -10.09 -23.31 18.35
C PRO A 193 -9.01 -22.25 18.08
N LEU A 194 -9.30 -21.20 17.31
CA LEU A 194 -8.38 -20.10 17.07
C LEU A 194 -8.21 -19.24 18.33
N PHE A 195 -9.29 -18.90 19.03
CA PHE A 195 -9.20 -18.17 20.30
C PHE A 195 -8.39 -18.93 21.34
N GLU A 196 -8.64 -20.22 21.52
CA GLU A 196 -7.88 -21.06 22.46
C GLU A 196 -6.39 -21.14 22.07
N THR A 197 -6.08 -21.23 20.79
CA THR A 197 -4.70 -21.23 20.29
C THR A 197 -4.01 -19.90 20.59
N ILE A 198 -4.69 -18.77 20.42
CA ILE A 198 -4.15 -17.45 20.78
C ILE A 198 -3.82 -17.39 22.28
N LEU A 199 -4.75 -17.81 23.14
CA LEU A 199 -4.53 -17.80 24.59
C LEU A 199 -3.38 -18.70 25.03
N LYS A 200 -3.19 -19.82 24.36
CA LYS A 200 -2.18 -20.83 24.70
C LYS A 200 -0.77 -20.48 24.21
N TYR A 201 -0.66 -19.95 22.98
CA TYR A 201 0.64 -19.79 22.30
C TYR A 201 1.16 -18.34 22.26
N ILE A 202 0.28 -17.34 22.29
CA ILE A 202 0.72 -15.96 22.35
C ILE A 202 0.99 -15.59 23.81
N PRO A 203 2.21 -15.11 24.14
CA PRO A 203 2.53 -14.74 25.52
C PRO A 203 1.70 -13.54 25.98
N ALA A 204 1.43 -13.50 27.26
CA ALA A 204 0.87 -12.32 27.90
C ALA A 204 1.91 -11.19 27.92
N PRO A 205 1.52 -9.92 27.67
CA PRO A 205 2.45 -8.81 27.76
C PRO A 205 3.03 -8.68 29.17
N GLU A 206 4.31 -8.40 29.24
CA GLU A 206 5.03 -8.25 30.50
C GLU A 206 5.67 -6.88 30.63
N GLY A 207 5.78 -6.38 31.86
CA GLY A 207 6.42 -5.12 32.18
C GLY A 207 6.48 -4.88 33.67
N ASP A 208 7.06 -3.76 34.08
CA ASP A 208 7.15 -3.34 35.47
C ASP A 208 6.06 -2.29 35.78
N PRO A 209 5.04 -2.61 36.60
CA PRO A 209 3.96 -1.67 36.91
C PRO A 209 4.41 -0.51 37.81
N ASP A 210 5.51 -0.67 38.56
CA ASP A 210 6.05 0.34 39.47
C ASP A 210 7.16 1.18 38.82
N ALA A 211 7.50 0.88 37.55
CA ALA A 211 8.42 1.70 36.78
C ALA A 211 7.75 3.00 36.30
N GLY A 212 8.57 3.94 35.82
CA GLY A 212 8.08 5.13 35.15
C GLY A 212 7.26 4.81 33.89
N THR A 213 6.30 5.66 33.57
CA THR A 213 5.48 5.53 32.36
C THR A 213 6.34 5.44 31.10
N GLN A 214 6.08 4.43 30.27
CA GLN A 214 6.66 4.30 28.93
C GLN A 214 5.59 3.84 27.95
N VAL A 215 5.26 4.70 26.99
CA VAL A 215 4.32 4.40 25.90
C VAL A 215 4.93 4.83 24.58
N LEU A 216 5.30 3.88 23.73
CA LEU A 216 5.82 4.15 22.39
C LEU A 216 4.65 4.40 21.41
N ILE A 217 4.64 5.54 20.77
CA ILE A 217 3.63 5.88 19.74
C ILE A 217 4.00 5.21 18.42
N SER A 218 3.21 4.27 18.02
CA SER A 218 3.43 3.43 16.83
C SER A 218 2.59 3.85 15.63
N THR A 219 1.39 4.37 15.85
CA THR A 219 0.52 4.89 14.78
C THR A 219 -0.11 6.22 15.18
N ILE A 220 -0.49 7.02 14.19
CA ILE A 220 -1.21 8.28 14.37
C ILE A 220 -2.55 8.17 13.65
N ASP A 221 -3.61 8.53 14.36
CA ASP A 221 -4.92 8.79 13.81
C ASP A 221 -5.20 10.30 13.86
N TYR A 222 -6.15 10.77 13.08
CA TYR A 222 -6.51 12.17 13.04
C TYR A 222 -8.01 12.36 13.08
N ASN A 223 -8.46 13.28 13.91
CA ASN A 223 -9.85 13.69 13.98
C ASN A 223 -9.93 15.21 13.93
N GLU A 224 -10.82 15.76 13.11
CA GLU A 224 -10.94 17.22 12.91
C GLU A 224 -11.27 17.99 14.21
N TYR A 225 -11.91 17.34 15.19
CA TYR A 225 -12.33 17.98 16.45
C TYR A 225 -11.27 17.90 17.55
N VAL A 226 -10.48 16.82 17.59
CA VAL A 226 -9.49 16.59 18.65
C VAL A 226 -8.05 16.64 18.17
N GLY A 227 -7.84 16.77 16.86
CA GLY A 227 -6.52 16.79 16.25
C GLY A 227 -5.88 15.41 16.16
N ARG A 228 -4.55 15.36 16.31
CA ARG A 228 -3.78 14.10 16.28
C ARG A 228 -4.08 13.23 17.49
N ILE A 229 -4.20 11.95 17.24
CA ILE A 229 -4.40 10.91 18.24
C ILE A 229 -3.25 9.90 18.09
N GLY A 230 -2.36 9.86 19.07
CA GLY A 230 -1.27 8.87 19.11
C GLY A 230 -1.76 7.53 19.63
N VAL A 231 -1.43 6.44 18.94
CA VAL A 231 -1.76 5.09 19.38
C VAL A 231 -0.47 4.33 19.69
N GLY A 232 -0.43 3.67 20.84
CA GLY A 232 0.73 2.91 21.27
C GLY A 232 0.42 1.91 22.37
N LYS A 233 1.37 1.04 22.67
CA LYS A 233 1.31 0.07 23.78
C LYS A 233 1.96 0.68 25.04
N VAL A 234 1.36 0.43 26.18
CA VAL A 234 1.99 0.72 27.48
C VAL A 234 2.99 -0.39 27.79
N ASP A 235 4.28 -0.08 27.70
CA ASP A 235 5.34 -1.06 27.95
C ASP A 235 5.70 -1.17 29.43
N ASN A 236 5.74 -0.03 30.15
CA ASN A 236 6.01 0.01 31.59
C ASN A 236 5.16 1.07 32.29
N GLY A 237 4.97 0.88 33.58
CA GLY A 237 4.19 1.77 34.42
C GLY A 237 2.72 1.81 34.06
N LYS A 238 2.15 2.98 34.15
CA LYS A 238 0.76 3.27 33.77
C LYS A 238 0.64 4.65 33.20
N ILE A 239 -0.41 4.88 32.43
CA ILE A 239 -0.78 6.18 31.89
C ILE A 239 -2.21 6.53 32.32
N ALA A 240 -2.46 7.79 32.68
CA ALA A 240 -3.75 8.26 33.17
C ALA A 240 -4.12 9.62 32.59
N VAL A 241 -5.42 9.90 32.56
CA VAL A 241 -5.96 11.23 32.20
C VAL A 241 -5.46 12.25 33.21
N ASN A 242 -5.11 13.44 32.72
CA ASN A 242 -4.51 14.54 33.48
C ASN A 242 -3.08 14.31 33.99
N GLN A 243 -2.47 13.17 33.72
CA GLN A 243 -1.06 12.93 34.03
C GLN A 243 -0.17 13.84 33.18
N GLU A 244 0.90 14.36 33.81
CA GLU A 244 1.99 15.04 33.12
C GLU A 244 3.06 14.01 32.75
N VAL A 245 3.45 14.00 31.48
CA VAL A 245 4.45 13.10 30.93
C VAL A 245 5.46 13.88 30.09
N MET A 246 6.63 13.28 29.86
CA MET A 246 7.65 13.83 28.97
C MET A 246 7.49 13.22 27.58
N LEU A 247 7.23 14.03 26.57
CA LEU A 247 7.27 13.64 25.17
C LEU A 247 8.72 13.69 24.69
N MET A 248 9.26 12.55 24.25
CA MET A 248 10.64 12.40 23.79
C MET A 248 10.73 11.48 22.60
N ASN A 249 11.81 11.65 21.82
CA ASN A 249 12.13 10.75 20.72
C ASN A 249 13.52 10.15 20.91
N HIS A 250 13.66 8.84 20.71
CA HIS A 250 14.94 8.14 20.90
C HIS A 250 16.05 8.67 19.96
N HIS A 251 15.70 9.06 18.73
CA HIS A 251 16.67 9.57 17.74
C HIS A 251 17.01 11.05 17.93
N ASP A 252 16.22 11.79 18.72
CA ASP A 252 16.49 13.19 19.05
C ASP A 252 16.16 13.49 20.53
N PRO A 253 16.97 12.95 21.46
CA PRO A 253 16.75 13.11 22.90
C PRO A 253 16.85 14.58 23.38
N SER A 254 17.40 15.48 22.55
CA SER A 254 17.47 16.90 22.88
C SER A 254 16.12 17.60 22.85
N LYS A 255 15.22 17.11 22.00
CA LYS A 255 13.83 17.60 21.91
C LYS A 255 12.95 16.86 22.90
N LYS A 256 12.82 17.45 24.09
CA LYS A 256 11.92 16.94 25.13
C LYS A 256 10.91 18.01 25.50
N LYS A 257 9.65 17.62 25.65
CA LYS A 257 8.56 18.51 25.99
C LYS A 257 7.66 17.89 27.05
N LYS A 258 7.40 18.64 28.10
CA LYS A 258 6.42 18.24 29.11
C LYS A 258 5.01 18.48 28.55
N VAL A 259 4.18 17.45 28.55
CA VAL A 259 2.83 17.48 28.04
C VAL A 259 1.86 16.86 29.04
N LYS A 260 0.59 17.22 28.93
CA LYS A 260 -0.48 16.68 29.77
C LYS A 260 -1.43 15.84 28.95
N ILE A 261 -1.80 14.66 29.44
CA ILE A 261 -2.77 13.78 28.81
C ILE A 261 -4.18 14.35 28.98
N SER A 262 -4.81 14.76 27.88
CA SER A 262 -6.17 15.32 27.92
C SER A 262 -7.22 14.23 27.94
N LYS A 263 -7.11 13.27 27.05
CA LYS A 263 -8.02 12.12 26.95
C LYS A 263 -7.25 10.86 26.62
N LEU A 264 -7.71 9.77 27.19
CA LEU A 264 -7.16 8.43 27.04
C LEU A 264 -8.28 7.47 26.62
N TYR A 265 -8.00 6.65 25.64
CA TYR A 265 -8.95 5.66 25.11
C TYR A 265 -8.31 4.28 25.06
N GLU A 266 -9.12 3.25 25.24
CA GLU A 266 -8.84 1.89 24.85
C GLU A 266 -9.79 1.44 23.72
N PHE A 267 -9.47 0.33 23.06
CA PHE A 267 -10.29 -0.23 22.01
C PHE A 267 -11.26 -1.27 22.58
N GLU A 268 -12.53 -1.25 22.12
CA GLU A 268 -13.53 -2.27 22.38
C GLU A 268 -14.34 -2.48 21.09
N GLY A 269 -14.19 -3.65 20.47
CA GLY A 269 -14.60 -3.84 19.11
C GLY A 269 -13.90 -2.82 18.21
N LEU A 270 -14.67 -2.12 17.42
CA LEU A 270 -14.20 -1.05 16.50
C LEU A 270 -14.21 0.34 17.14
N ASN A 271 -14.68 0.47 18.37
CA ASN A 271 -14.87 1.75 19.04
C ASN A 271 -13.71 2.07 19.97
N LYS A 272 -13.44 3.38 20.14
CA LYS A 272 -12.55 3.90 21.16
C LYS A 272 -13.38 4.29 22.38
N ILE A 273 -13.10 3.67 23.52
CA ILE A 273 -13.79 3.91 24.78
C ILE A 273 -12.89 4.75 25.69
N GLU A 274 -13.41 5.84 26.21
CA GLU A 274 -12.66 6.72 27.12
C GLU A 274 -12.44 6.02 28.46
N VAL A 275 -11.17 5.96 28.89
CA VAL A 275 -10.74 5.34 30.15
C VAL A 275 -9.98 6.36 30.98
N GLN A 276 -9.94 6.16 32.32
CA GLN A 276 -9.25 7.07 33.22
C GLN A 276 -7.77 6.73 33.34
N GLU A 277 -7.43 5.45 33.29
CA GLU A 277 -6.06 4.96 33.33
C GLU A 277 -5.92 3.65 32.54
N ALA A 278 -4.70 3.36 32.09
CA ALA A 278 -4.35 2.11 31.43
C ALA A 278 -2.96 1.66 31.90
N GLY A 279 -2.79 0.36 32.06
CA GLY A 279 -1.55 -0.26 32.53
C GLY A 279 -0.82 -1.03 31.44
N ILE A 280 0.19 -1.77 31.85
CA ILE A 280 1.07 -2.59 31.00
C ILE A 280 0.25 -3.45 30.03
N GLY A 281 0.72 -3.52 28.79
CA GLY A 281 0.13 -4.33 27.74
C GLY A 281 -1.11 -3.73 27.08
N SER A 282 -1.73 -2.70 27.69
CA SER A 282 -2.86 -2.02 27.05
C SER A 282 -2.41 -1.26 25.80
N ILE A 283 -3.18 -1.40 24.72
CA ILE A 283 -3.06 -0.56 23.53
C ILE A 283 -3.98 0.63 23.70
N VAL A 284 -3.41 1.83 23.75
CA VAL A 284 -4.12 3.07 24.07
C VAL A 284 -4.06 4.06 22.94
N ALA A 285 -5.13 4.87 22.83
CA ALA A 285 -5.18 6.03 21.97
C ALA A 285 -5.22 7.31 22.83
N ILE A 286 -4.34 8.27 22.52
CA ILE A 286 -4.07 9.44 23.36
C ILE A 286 -4.30 10.69 22.53
N SER A 287 -5.12 11.61 23.02
CA SER A 287 -5.39 12.90 22.37
C SER A 287 -5.00 14.08 23.24
N GLY A 288 -4.91 15.26 22.60
CA GLY A 288 -4.57 16.50 23.27
C GLY A 288 -3.09 16.88 23.21
N ILE A 289 -2.30 16.17 22.42
CA ILE A 289 -0.88 16.47 22.16
C ILE A 289 -0.71 16.78 20.66
N PRO A 290 -0.83 18.05 20.22
CA PRO A 290 -0.81 18.38 18.78
C PRO A 290 0.50 18.00 18.06
N GLU A 291 1.59 17.98 18.79
CA GLU A 291 2.94 17.74 18.26
C GLU A 291 3.37 16.26 18.37
N ILE A 292 2.45 15.36 18.70
CA ILE A 292 2.77 13.94 18.80
C ILE A 292 3.10 13.36 17.42
N HIS A 293 4.18 12.59 17.37
CA HIS A 293 4.64 11.93 16.15
C HIS A 293 4.87 10.44 16.41
N ILE A 294 4.90 9.68 15.32
CA ILE A 294 5.28 8.28 15.39
C ILE A 294 6.75 8.15 15.83
N GLY A 295 7.01 7.21 16.75
CA GLY A 295 8.31 7.00 17.34
C GLY A 295 8.58 7.86 18.58
N ASP A 296 7.68 8.79 18.92
CA ASP A 296 7.75 9.46 20.21
C ASP A 296 7.39 8.49 21.33
N THR A 297 8.04 8.65 22.45
CA THR A 297 7.72 7.94 23.69
C THR A 297 7.17 8.93 24.69
N LEU A 298 6.05 8.59 25.31
CA LEU A 298 5.56 9.26 26.51
C LEU A 298 6.23 8.63 27.71
N CYS A 299 7.12 9.39 28.33
CA CYS A 299 7.95 8.94 29.43
C CYS A 299 7.53 9.55 30.76
N ASP A 300 8.01 8.96 31.85
CA ASP A 300 7.99 9.62 33.17
C ASP A 300 8.76 10.94 33.12
N VAL A 301 8.30 11.93 33.92
CA VAL A 301 8.91 13.29 33.94
C VAL A 301 10.24 13.31 34.68
N GLU A 302 10.36 12.50 35.74
CA GLU A 302 11.55 12.50 36.60
C GLU A 302 12.72 11.75 35.96
N ASN A 303 12.45 10.58 35.36
CA ASN A 303 13.44 9.75 34.70
C ASN A 303 12.96 9.37 33.28
N PRO A 304 13.00 10.30 32.32
CA PRO A 304 12.50 10.04 30.99
C PRO A 304 13.44 9.11 30.20
N GLU A 305 12.96 7.93 29.83
CA GLU A 305 13.67 6.93 29.02
C GLU A 305 12.88 6.63 27.75
N PRO A 306 13.29 7.19 26.58
CA PRO A 306 12.62 6.92 25.32
C PRO A 306 12.92 5.50 24.83
N ILE A 307 11.89 4.82 24.32
CA ILE A 307 11.99 3.47 23.77
C ILE A 307 12.68 3.53 22.40
N PRO A 308 13.70 2.70 22.15
CA PRO A 308 14.32 2.59 20.83
C PRO A 308 13.31 2.12 19.77
N PHE A 309 13.29 2.80 18.62
CA PHE A 309 12.50 2.36 17.48
C PHE A 309 13.29 2.48 16.19
N GLN A 310 12.89 1.72 15.17
CA GLN A 310 13.49 1.84 13.85
C GLN A 310 13.04 3.14 13.20
N LYS A 311 13.98 3.88 12.64
CA LYS A 311 13.68 5.09 11.89
C LYS A 311 12.80 4.72 10.69
N ILE A 312 11.76 5.52 10.48
CA ILE A 312 10.87 5.34 9.32
C ILE A 312 11.71 5.38 8.06
N SER A 313 11.60 4.37 7.20
CA SER A 313 12.31 4.35 5.92
C SER A 313 11.89 5.55 5.08
N GLU A 314 12.89 6.16 4.44
CA GLU A 314 12.68 7.34 3.63
C GLU A 314 11.90 6.99 2.35
N PRO A 315 11.14 7.96 1.79
CA PRO A 315 10.54 7.79 0.47
C PRO A 315 11.58 7.42 -0.59
N THR A 316 11.19 6.60 -1.55
CA THR A 316 12.06 6.15 -2.64
C THR A 316 11.67 6.73 -4.00
N ILE A 317 10.41 7.17 -4.16
CA ILE A 317 9.92 7.80 -5.38
C ILE A 317 9.27 9.14 -5.10
N ALA A 318 9.22 9.99 -6.11
CA ALA A 318 8.54 11.28 -6.06
C ALA A 318 7.74 11.54 -7.34
N MET A 319 6.68 12.30 -7.21
CA MET A 319 5.88 12.84 -8.31
C MET A 319 5.61 14.32 -8.08
N HIS A 320 5.45 15.08 -9.17
CA HIS A 320 4.98 16.45 -9.07
C HIS A 320 3.45 16.49 -9.18
N PHE A 321 2.82 17.08 -8.17
CA PHE A 321 1.39 17.36 -8.15
C PHE A 321 1.21 18.84 -8.45
N MET A 322 0.44 19.18 -9.46
CA MET A 322 0.28 20.55 -9.92
C MET A 322 -1.16 20.89 -10.25
N VAL A 323 -1.44 22.18 -10.24
CA VAL A 323 -2.73 22.68 -10.72
C VAL A 323 -2.92 22.27 -12.18
N ASN A 324 -4.13 21.78 -12.50
CA ASN A 324 -4.48 21.50 -13.88
C ASN A 324 -4.68 22.81 -14.65
N ASP A 325 -3.86 23.02 -15.67
CA ASP A 325 -3.85 24.22 -16.53
C ASP A 325 -4.22 23.89 -17.98
N SER A 326 -4.83 22.73 -18.22
CA SER A 326 -5.29 22.31 -19.53
C SER A 326 -6.48 23.15 -20.04
N PRO A 327 -6.78 23.13 -21.35
CA PRO A 327 -7.97 23.78 -21.89
C PRO A 327 -9.31 23.30 -21.32
N LEU A 328 -9.35 22.12 -20.72
CA LEU A 328 -10.55 21.56 -20.06
C LEU A 328 -10.52 21.72 -18.53
N ALA A 329 -9.55 22.44 -17.99
CA ALA A 329 -9.40 22.64 -16.56
C ALA A 329 -10.62 23.32 -15.93
N GLY A 330 -10.99 22.90 -14.71
CA GLY A 330 -12.06 23.48 -13.92
C GLY A 330 -13.48 23.12 -14.36
N GLN A 331 -13.66 22.21 -15.31
CA GLN A 331 -14.98 21.80 -15.78
C GLN A 331 -15.60 20.67 -14.95
N GLU A 332 -14.78 19.85 -14.32
CA GLU A 332 -15.22 18.62 -13.65
C GLU A 332 -14.91 18.62 -12.15
N GLY A 333 -13.84 19.29 -11.73
CA GLY A 333 -13.39 19.33 -10.34
C GLY A 333 -14.08 20.40 -9.50
N LYS A 334 -14.30 20.09 -8.21
CA LYS A 334 -14.78 21.05 -7.21
C LYS A 334 -13.62 21.86 -6.61
N PHE A 335 -12.48 21.23 -6.39
CA PHE A 335 -11.28 21.82 -5.79
C PHE A 335 -10.16 21.88 -6.83
N VAL A 336 -9.92 23.06 -7.40
CA VAL A 336 -9.07 23.23 -8.60
C VAL A 336 -7.89 24.18 -8.39
N THR A 337 -7.78 24.83 -7.23
CA THR A 337 -6.75 25.85 -6.97
C THR A 337 -5.52 25.27 -6.27
N SER A 338 -4.36 25.94 -6.39
CA SER A 338 -3.13 25.53 -5.70
C SER A 338 -3.31 25.55 -4.17
N ARG A 339 -4.12 26.47 -3.66
CA ARG A 339 -4.45 26.52 -2.23
C ARG A 339 -5.17 25.24 -1.78
N HIS A 340 -6.21 24.81 -2.49
CA HIS A 340 -6.94 23.59 -2.18
C HIS A 340 -6.02 22.37 -2.25
N LEU A 341 -5.20 22.30 -3.31
CA LEU A 341 -4.25 21.21 -3.50
C LEU A 341 -3.25 21.15 -2.34
N ARG A 342 -2.65 22.28 -1.98
CA ARG A 342 -1.69 22.39 -0.87
C ARG A 342 -2.32 21.99 0.47
N GLU A 343 -3.48 22.54 0.79
CA GLU A 343 -4.20 22.25 2.04
C GLU A 343 -4.50 20.75 2.15
N ARG A 344 -4.92 20.12 1.05
CA ARG A 344 -5.21 18.68 1.03
C ARG A 344 -3.94 17.83 1.22
N LEU A 345 -2.86 18.15 0.51
CA LEU A 345 -1.58 17.44 0.64
C LEU A 345 -1.00 17.59 2.05
N MET A 346 -1.06 18.79 2.64
CA MET A 346 -0.59 19.01 4.02
C MET A 346 -1.47 18.30 5.05
N ARG A 347 -2.76 18.14 4.79
CA ARG A 347 -3.67 17.36 5.66
C ARG A 347 -3.27 15.88 5.67
N GLU A 348 -2.84 15.32 4.54
CA GLU A 348 -2.39 13.93 4.46
C GLU A 348 -1.20 13.65 5.38
N LEU A 349 -0.28 14.61 5.53
CA LEU A 349 0.88 14.48 6.42
C LEU A 349 0.51 14.32 7.91
N ASN A 350 -0.74 14.56 8.28
CA ASN A 350 -1.18 14.35 9.68
C ASN A 350 -1.35 12.86 10.01
N THR A 351 -1.65 12.05 9.00
CA THR A 351 -1.90 10.60 9.14
C THR A 351 -0.80 9.77 8.49
N ASP A 352 -0.30 10.19 7.34
CA ASP A 352 0.73 9.48 6.59
C ASP A 352 2.11 10.09 6.83
N VAL A 353 2.88 9.43 7.68
CA VAL A 353 4.24 9.87 8.06
C VAL A 353 5.32 9.44 7.06
N SER A 354 4.99 8.54 6.14
CA SER A 354 5.90 8.11 5.08
C SER A 354 5.85 9.00 3.85
N LEU A 355 4.88 9.88 3.79
CA LEU A 355 4.73 10.88 2.74
C LEU A 355 5.56 12.14 3.05
N ARG A 356 6.16 12.73 2.03
CA ARG A 356 6.76 14.07 2.10
C ARG A 356 6.12 14.96 1.04
N VAL A 357 5.84 16.20 1.41
CA VAL A 357 5.35 17.23 0.51
C VAL A 357 6.26 18.43 0.61
N GLU A 358 6.85 18.82 -0.50
CA GLU A 358 7.80 19.92 -0.61
C GLU A 358 7.27 20.95 -1.61
N ASP A 359 7.38 22.23 -1.24
CA ASP A 359 7.12 23.34 -2.17
C ASP A 359 8.21 23.32 -3.27
N THR A 360 7.84 23.68 -4.50
CA THR A 360 8.78 23.83 -5.62
C THR A 360 8.97 25.31 -5.97
N ASP A 361 9.79 25.60 -6.96
CA ASP A 361 9.96 26.97 -7.47
C ASP A 361 8.66 27.57 -8.05
N SER A 362 7.70 26.71 -8.40
CA SER A 362 6.36 27.11 -8.84
C SER A 362 5.36 27.01 -7.71
N PRO A 363 4.58 28.07 -7.42
CA PRO A 363 3.56 28.06 -6.39
C PRO A 363 2.37 27.12 -6.67
N ASP A 364 2.26 26.67 -7.92
CA ASP A 364 1.19 25.79 -8.39
C ASP A 364 1.65 24.31 -8.53
N CYS A 365 2.86 24.00 -8.06
CA CYS A 365 3.45 22.68 -8.16
C CYS A 365 4.07 22.24 -6.83
N PHE A 366 3.80 21.02 -6.41
CA PHE A 366 4.31 20.41 -5.18
C PHE A 366 5.01 19.10 -5.52
N LYS A 367 6.17 18.87 -4.91
CA LYS A 367 6.85 17.58 -4.98
C LYS A 367 6.34 16.69 -3.87
N VAL A 368 5.73 15.58 -4.25
CA VAL A 368 5.16 14.60 -3.33
C VAL A 368 5.98 13.33 -3.43
N SER A 369 6.59 12.91 -2.32
CA SER A 369 7.45 11.75 -2.26
C SER A 369 6.83 10.67 -1.38
N GLY A 370 6.86 9.43 -1.85
CA GLY A 370 6.27 8.28 -1.20
C GLY A 370 7.15 7.04 -1.34
N ARG A 371 6.71 5.92 -0.79
CA ARG A 371 7.48 4.67 -0.76
C ARG A 371 7.39 3.87 -2.04
N GLY A 372 6.29 3.98 -2.77
CA GLY A 372 6.05 3.23 -3.99
C GLY A 372 4.93 3.83 -4.84
N GLU A 373 4.77 3.31 -6.05
CA GLU A 373 3.73 3.80 -6.98
C GLU A 373 2.32 3.55 -6.45
N LEU A 374 2.08 2.42 -5.80
CA LEU A 374 0.77 2.11 -5.21
C LEU A 374 0.41 3.12 -4.11
N HIS A 375 1.35 3.49 -3.27
CA HIS A 375 1.16 4.48 -2.22
C HIS A 375 0.68 5.82 -2.80
N LEU A 376 1.38 6.34 -3.81
CA LEU A 376 1.00 7.60 -4.47
C LEU A 376 -0.30 7.47 -5.28
N SER A 377 -0.57 6.32 -5.91
CA SER A 377 -1.81 6.10 -6.66
C SER A 377 -3.04 6.07 -5.75
N VAL A 378 -2.90 5.54 -4.54
CA VAL A 378 -3.97 5.57 -3.51
C VAL A 378 -4.27 7.00 -3.09
N LEU A 379 -3.24 7.82 -2.83
CA LEU A 379 -3.42 9.24 -2.52
C LEU A 379 -4.16 9.97 -3.66
N ILE A 380 -3.74 9.76 -4.89
CA ILE A 380 -4.35 10.35 -6.08
C ILE A 380 -5.82 9.95 -6.18
N GLU A 381 -6.15 8.68 -6.01
CA GLU A 381 -7.52 8.19 -6.09
C GLU A 381 -8.41 8.72 -4.97
N ASN A 382 -7.88 8.83 -3.73
CA ASN A 382 -8.60 9.46 -2.62
C ASN A 382 -8.94 10.91 -2.96
N MET A 383 -7.96 11.69 -3.42
CA MET A 383 -8.16 13.09 -3.79
C MET A 383 -9.17 13.24 -4.94
N ARG A 384 -9.11 12.36 -5.93
CA ARG A 384 -10.04 12.33 -7.04
C ARG A 384 -11.48 12.13 -6.56
N ARG A 385 -11.73 11.17 -5.68
CA ARG A 385 -13.05 10.87 -5.09
C ARG A 385 -13.58 11.99 -4.19
N GLU A 386 -12.68 12.71 -3.55
CA GLU A 386 -13.03 13.90 -2.76
C GLU A 386 -13.43 15.11 -3.64
N GLY A 387 -13.25 15.03 -4.96
CA GLY A 387 -13.64 16.08 -5.91
C GLY A 387 -12.51 17.02 -6.32
N TYR A 388 -11.26 16.66 -6.07
CA TYR A 388 -10.10 17.42 -6.52
C TYR A 388 -9.82 17.20 -8.01
N GLU A 389 -9.36 18.28 -8.65
CA GLU A 389 -8.85 18.27 -10.01
C GLU A 389 -7.42 18.82 -10.01
N PHE A 390 -6.47 18.05 -10.55
CA PHE A 390 -5.06 18.39 -10.58
C PHE A 390 -4.36 17.59 -11.68
N ALA A 391 -3.08 17.85 -11.91
CA ALA A 391 -2.25 17.06 -12.81
C ALA A 391 -1.04 16.50 -12.08
N VAL A 392 -0.55 15.36 -12.54
CA VAL A 392 0.67 14.74 -12.00
C VAL A 392 1.68 14.44 -13.10
N SER A 393 2.97 14.46 -12.72
CA SER A 393 4.08 14.04 -13.57
C SER A 393 4.30 12.53 -13.46
N LYS A 394 5.15 12.00 -14.35
CA LYS A 394 5.72 10.67 -14.19
C LYS A 394 6.44 10.54 -12.84
N ALA A 395 6.35 9.35 -12.23
CA ALA A 395 7.12 9.03 -11.04
C ALA A 395 8.62 8.99 -11.35
N GLU A 396 9.41 9.54 -10.45
CA GLU A 396 10.87 9.56 -10.51
C GLU A 396 11.44 8.96 -9.22
N VAL A 397 12.53 8.21 -9.31
CA VAL A 397 13.21 7.69 -8.11
C VAL A 397 14.03 8.79 -7.44
N LEU A 398 14.13 8.69 -6.13
CA LEU A 398 14.94 9.60 -5.32
C LEU A 398 16.37 9.04 -5.21
N TYR A 399 17.30 9.74 -5.82
CA TYR A 399 18.73 9.40 -5.75
C TYR A 399 19.34 9.91 -4.44
N LYS A 400 20.42 9.25 -4.01
CA LYS A 400 21.30 9.70 -2.93
C LYS A 400 22.73 9.84 -3.47
N GLU A 401 23.58 10.51 -2.71
CA GLU A 401 25.02 10.55 -2.98
C GLU A 401 25.76 9.85 -1.83
N ASP A 402 26.78 9.07 -2.17
CA ASP A 402 27.69 8.50 -1.17
C ASP A 402 28.66 9.58 -0.64
N GLU A 403 29.47 9.22 0.36
CA GLU A 403 30.48 10.11 0.95
C GLU A 403 31.50 10.65 -0.09
N ARG A 404 31.59 10.06 -1.27
CA ARG A 404 32.48 10.44 -2.36
C ARG A 404 31.75 11.18 -3.50
N GLY A 405 30.48 11.52 -3.32
CA GLY A 405 29.65 12.19 -4.33
C GLY A 405 29.22 11.31 -5.50
N LYS A 406 29.27 9.97 -5.36
CA LYS A 406 28.74 9.05 -6.37
C LYS A 406 27.25 8.87 -6.18
N LEU A 407 26.53 8.89 -7.30
CA LEU A 407 25.09 8.69 -7.34
C LEU A 407 24.71 7.26 -6.93
N LEU A 408 23.82 7.17 -5.94
CA LEU A 408 23.19 5.94 -5.49
C LEU A 408 21.71 5.95 -5.87
N GLU A 409 21.20 4.80 -6.28
CA GLU A 409 19.80 4.59 -6.61
C GLU A 409 19.14 3.54 -5.71
N PRO A 410 17.83 3.67 -5.42
CA PRO A 410 17.12 2.68 -4.63
C PRO A 410 16.99 1.38 -5.42
N MET A 411 17.26 0.25 -4.74
CA MET A 411 17.14 -1.10 -5.26
C MET A 411 15.94 -1.80 -4.65
N GLU A 412 15.33 -2.69 -5.41
CA GLU A 412 14.25 -3.55 -4.96
C GLU A 412 14.57 -5.01 -5.20
N LEU A 413 14.12 -5.86 -4.30
CA LEU A 413 14.03 -7.29 -4.51
C LEU A 413 12.69 -7.58 -5.18
N ALA A 414 12.73 -8.16 -6.36
CA ALA A 414 11.57 -8.55 -7.13
C ALA A 414 11.43 -10.08 -7.15
N TYR A 415 10.29 -10.57 -6.69
CA TYR A 415 9.91 -11.97 -6.72
C TYR A 415 8.85 -12.17 -7.79
N VAL A 416 9.15 -13.04 -8.74
CA VAL A 416 8.31 -13.29 -9.91
C VAL A 416 7.91 -14.75 -9.95
N ASP A 417 6.61 -15.03 -9.89
CA ASP A 417 6.07 -16.37 -10.10
C ASP A 417 5.40 -16.42 -11.49
N VAL A 418 5.88 -17.29 -12.36
CA VAL A 418 5.39 -17.44 -13.73
C VAL A 418 5.39 -18.91 -14.17
N PRO A 419 4.49 -19.32 -15.07
CA PRO A 419 4.63 -20.59 -15.77
C PRO A 419 6.01 -20.68 -16.46
N GLU A 420 6.61 -21.87 -16.47
CA GLU A 420 7.97 -22.10 -17.00
C GLU A 420 8.16 -21.54 -18.42
N GLU A 421 7.12 -21.62 -19.27
CA GLU A 421 7.13 -21.10 -20.65
C GLU A 421 7.43 -19.59 -20.76
N PHE A 422 7.13 -18.80 -19.71
CA PHE A 422 7.35 -17.33 -19.69
C PHE A 422 8.63 -16.92 -18.96
N SER A 423 9.29 -17.84 -18.24
CA SER A 423 10.47 -17.54 -17.42
C SER A 423 11.59 -16.86 -18.22
N GLY A 424 11.93 -17.38 -19.39
CA GLY A 424 12.94 -16.79 -20.26
C GLY A 424 12.61 -15.39 -20.73
N THR A 425 11.34 -15.10 -21.08
CA THR A 425 10.89 -13.77 -21.50
C THR A 425 10.99 -12.77 -20.34
N VAL A 426 10.61 -13.19 -19.14
CA VAL A 426 10.70 -12.35 -17.94
C VAL A 426 12.15 -12.05 -17.59
N ILE A 427 13.03 -13.05 -17.60
CA ILE A 427 14.46 -12.86 -17.33
C ILE A 427 15.07 -11.85 -18.31
N GLN A 428 14.74 -11.97 -19.59
CA GLN A 428 15.22 -11.00 -20.60
C GLN A 428 14.75 -9.58 -20.29
N LYS A 429 13.46 -9.40 -20.05
CA LYS A 429 12.86 -8.06 -19.80
C LYS A 429 13.37 -7.42 -18.52
N MET A 430 13.52 -8.20 -17.45
CA MET A 430 14.09 -7.71 -16.19
C MET A 430 15.57 -7.32 -16.36
N SER A 431 16.33 -8.10 -17.12
CA SER A 431 17.74 -7.80 -17.42
C SER A 431 17.91 -6.54 -18.28
N GLU A 432 17.04 -6.30 -19.27
CA GLU A 432 16.99 -5.06 -20.05
C GLU A 432 16.81 -3.82 -19.16
N ARG A 433 16.12 -4.00 -18.02
CA ARG A 433 15.85 -2.98 -16.99
C ARG A 433 16.86 -2.98 -15.84
N LYS A 434 18.04 -3.57 -16.08
CA LYS A 434 19.16 -3.65 -15.11
C LYS A 434 18.90 -4.54 -13.90
N GLY A 435 17.91 -5.44 -13.98
CA GLY A 435 17.67 -6.48 -12.98
C GLY A 435 18.74 -7.56 -13.05
N SER A 436 19.18 -8.02 -11.89
CA SER A 436 20.17 -9.08 -11.69
C SER A 436 19.47 -10.29 -11.08
N LEU A 437 19.44 -11.41 -11.79
CA LEU A 437 18.83 -12.65 -11.29
C LEU A 437 19.66 -13.16 -10.10
N GLN A 438 19.04 -13.32 -8.96
CA GLN A 438 19.65 -13.79 -7.71
C GLN A 438 19.34 -15.28 -7.45
N GLY A 439 18.13 -15.72 -7.81
CA GLY A 439 17.68 -17.08 -7.60
C GLY A 439 16.63 -17.52 -8.61
N MET A 440 16.54 -18.82 -8.82
CA MET A 440 15.52 -19.45 -9.64
C MET A 440 15.18 -20.81 -9.04
N SER A 441 13.89 -21.06 -8.81
CA SER A 441 13.38 -22.36 -8.36
C SER A 441 12.15 -22.74 -9.19
N THR A 442 12.02 -24.05 -9.48
CA THR A 442 10.88 -24.57 -10.23
C THR A 442 10.02 -25.41 -9.30
N GLY A 443 8.75 -25.05 -9.17
CA GLY A 443 7.77 -25.80 -8.41
C GLY A 443 7.34 -27.10 -9.09
N SER A 444 6.79 -28.03 -8.31
CA SER A 444 6.25 -29.29 -8.82
C SER A 444 5.02 -29.12 -9.73
N ASP A 445 4.38 -27.96 -9.66
CA ASP A 445 3.21 -27.56 -10.46
C ASP A 445 3.56 -26.98 -11.85
N GLY A 446 4.86 -26.90 -12.20
CA GLY A 446 5.35 -26.30 -13.44
C GLY A 446 5.41 -24.75 -13.39
N SER A 447 5.30 -24.16 -12.21
CA SER A 447 5.60 -22.74 -11.99
C SER A 447 7.10 -22.54 -11.77
N THR A 448 7.61 -21.39 -12.16
CA THR A 448 8.99 -20.98 -11.91
C THR A 448 8.99 -19.70 -11.09
N ARG A 449 9.66 -19.73 -9.95
CA ARG A 449 9.93 -18.56 -9.12
C ARG A 449 11.29 -17.99 -9.47
N LEU A 450 11.33 -16.70 -9.78
CA LEU A 450 12.53 -15.94 -10.09
C LEU A 450 12.71 -14.84 -9.05
N GLU A 451 13.93 -14.66 -8.57
CA GLU A 451 14.30 -13.60 -7.64
C GLU A 451 15.29 -12.65 -8.32
N PHE A 452 14.98 -11.35 -8.30
CA PHE A 452 15.82 -10.33 -8.90
C PHE A 452 16.14 -9.22 -7.90
N GLU A 453 17.36 -8.72 -7.97
CA GLU A 453 17.72 -7.41 -7.47
C GLU A 453 17.67 -6.42 -8.64
N ILE A 454 16.80 -5.41 -8.56
CA ILE A 454 16.55 -4.48 -9.68
C ILE A 454 16.47 -3.03 -9.17
N PRO A 455 17.00 -2.04 -9.93
CA PRO A 455 16.74 -0.65 -9.60
C PRO A 455 15.24 -0.34 -9.57
N ALA A 456 14.77 0.36 -8.55
CA ALA A 456 13.35 0.73 -8.41
C ALA A 456 12.80 1.42 -9.67
N ARG A 457 13.61 2.28 -10.31
CA ARG A 457 13.24 2.90 -11.61
C ARG A 457 13.04 1.88 -12.73
N GLY A 458 13.65 0.71 -12.67
CA GLY A 458 13.45 -0.38 -13.65
C GLY A 458 12.07 -1.01 -13.58
N LEU A 459 11.39 -0.89 -12.45
CA LEU A 459 10.03 -1.40 -12.24
C LEU A 459 8.96 -0.37 -12.62
N ILE A 460 9.30 0.92 -12.72
CA ILE A 460 8.37 1.95 -13.16
C ILE A 460 7.88 1.63 -14.58
N GLY A 461 6.56 1.51 -14.76
CA GLY A 461 5.93 1.16 -16.02
C GLY A 461 6.21 -0.27 -16.50
N PHE A 462 6.66 -1.17 -15.63
CA PHE A 462 6.93 -2.56 -16.00
C PHE A 462 5.73 -3.49 -15.84
N ARG A 463 4.83 -3.18 -14.92
CA ARG A 463 3.73 -4.08 -14.53
C ARG A 463 2.81 -4.43 -15.70
N GLY A 464 2.44 -3.45 -16.51
CA GLY A 464 1.59 -3.65 -17.70
C GLY A 464 2.28 -4.51 -18.76
N ASP A 465 3.56 -4.27 -19.01
CA ASP A 465 4.39 -5.04 -19.94
C ASP A 465 4.59 -6.49 -19.44
N PHE A 466 4.76 -6.67 -18.14
CA PHE A 466 4.86 -7.97 -17.48
C PHE A 466 3.56 -8.77 -17.62
N MET A 467 2.41 -8.17 -17.29
CA MET A 467 1.11 -8.83 -17.40
C MET A 467 0.80 -9.25 -18.85
N THR A 468 1.13 -8.41 -19.82
CA THR A 468 0.97 -8.74 -21.24
C THR A 468 1.87 -9.91 -21.66
N SER A 469 3.12 -9.91 -21.21
CA SER A 469 4.12 -10.93 -21.56
C SER A 469 3.83 -12.30 -20.96
N THR A 470 3.18 -12.32 -19.80
CA THR A 470 2.79 -13.53 -19.07
C THR A 470 1.32 -13.91 -19.31
N LYS A 471 0.64 -13.26 -20.25
CA LYS A 471 -0.80 -13.46 -20.55
C LYS A 471 -1.69 -13.35 -19.30
N GLY A 472 -1.30 -12.49 -18.35
CA GLY A 472 -2.03 -12.29 -17.11
C GLY A 472 -1.83 -13.37 -16.03
N THR A 473 -0.98 -14.36 -16.26
CA THR A 473 -0.74 -15.47 -15.30
C THR A 473 0.42 -15.22 -14.35
N GLY A 474 1.27 -14.21 -14.65
CA GLY A 474 2.43 -13.90 -13.82
C GLY A 474 2.07 -13.09 -12.56
N ILE A 475 2.77 -13.35 -11.48
CA ILE A 475 2.70 -12.62 -10.23
C ILE A 475 4.04 -11.90 -10.02
N LEU A 476 4.00 -10.60 -9.77
CA LEU A 476 5.18 -9.77 -9.50
C LEU A 476 5.01 -9.08 -8.14
N ASN A 477 5.89 -9.40 -7.22
CA ASN A 477 5.98 -8.78 -5.92
C ASN A 477 7.34 -8.10 -5.76
N THR A 478 7.37 -6.91 -5.18
CA THR A 478 8.60 -6.15 -4.97
C THR A 478 8.68 -5.63 -3.55
N SER A 479 9.89 -5.49 -3.05
CA SER A 479 10.17 -4.87 -1.77
C SER A 479 11.45 -4.05 -1.85
N PHE A 480 11.48 -2.89 -1.19
CA PHE A 480 12.69 -2.09 -1.08
C PHE A 480 13.79 -2.90 -0.37
N ASP A 481 14.99 -2.85 -0.90
CA ASP A 481 16.18 -3.50 -0.34
C ASP A 481 17.12 -2.45 0.28
N ASP A 482 17.93 -1.79 -0.53
CA ASP A 482 18.91 -0.79 -0.09
C ASP A 482 19.23 0.17 -1.25
N TYR A 483 20.20 1.04 -1.06
CA TYR A 483 20.74 1.91 -2.09
C TYR A 483 22.03 1.33 -2.67
N ALA A 484 22.14 1.27 -3.99
CA ALA A 484 23.32 0.79 -4.70
C ALA A 484 23.80 1.83 -5.74
N PRO A 485 25.05 1.73 -6.21
CA PRO A 485 25.56 2.61 -7.26
C PRO A 485 24.68 2.55 -8.52
N TYR A 486 24.47 3.71 -9.14
CA TYR A 486 23.69 3.88 -10.35
C TYR A 486 24.12 2.90 -11.46
N LYS A 487 23.19 2.07 -11.94
CA LYS A 487 23.44 0.98 -12.91
C LYS A 487 23.37 1.39 -14.39
N GLY A 488 23.33 2.69 -14.68
CA GLY A 488 23.27 3.23 -16.04
C GLY A 488 21.83 3.39 -16.58
N ASP A 489 21.70 3.92 -17.78
CA ASP A 489 20.40 4.26 -18.37
C ASP A 489 19.52 3.06 -18.66
N ILE A 490 18.21 3.26 -18.48
CA ILE A 490 17.15 2.29 -18.79
C ILE A 490 16.21 2.91 -19.82
N GLN A 491 15.89 2.15 -20.86
CA GLN A 491 14.91 2.55 -21.85
C GLN A 491 13.50 2.09 -21.40
N TYR A 492 12.64 3.05 -21.03
CA TYR A 492 11.35 2.76 -20.41
C TYR A 492 10.25 2.42 -21.42
N ARG A 493 9.98 3.32 -22.35
CA ARG A 493 8.88 3.19 -23.30
C ARG A 493 9.42 3.04 -24.73
N LYS A 494 8.98 1.97 -25.40
CA LYS A 494 9.38 1.67 -26.78
C LYS A 494 8.44 2.31 -27.82
N GLN A 495 7.26 2.78 -27.40
CA GLN A 495 6.20 3.26 -28.28
C GLN A 495 5.86 4.72 -27.98
N GLY A 496 5.62 5.50 -29.02
CA GLY A 496 5.25 6.91 -28.92
C GLY A 496 3.76 7.12 -28.59
N SER A 497 3.37 8.38 -28.54
CA SER A 497 2.00 8.84 -28.31
C SER A 497 1.31 9.26 -29.62
N LEU A 498 0.03 8.97 -29.73
CA LEU A 498 -0.87 9.61 -30.70
C LEU A 498 -1.41 10.89 -30.06
N ILE A 499 -1.20 12.03 -30.67
CA ILE A 499 -1.46 13.35 -30.10
C ILE A 499 -2.52 14.06 -30.92
N ALA A 500 -3.53 14.64 -30.26
CA ALA A 500 -4.52 15.47 -30.93
C ALA A 500 -3.88 16.76 -31.49
N PHE A 501 -4.14 17.04 -32.75
CA PHE A 501 -3.57 18.20 -33.46
C PHE A 501 -4.28 19.51 -33.11
N GLU A 502 -5.61 19.47 -32.93
CA GLU A 502 -6.43 20.64 -32.66
C GLU A 502 -7.48 20.38 -31.59
N ALA A 503 -8.11 21.44 -31.11
CA ALA A 503 -9.21 21.35 -30.17
C ALA A 503 -10.53 21.11 -30.90
N GLY A 504 -11.40 20.28 -30.33
CA GLY A 504 -12.71 19.99 -30.88
C GLY A 504 -13.33 18.73 -30.26
N GLU A 505 -14.22 18.13 -30.98
CA GLU A 505 -14.85 16.86 -30.63
C GLU A 505 -14.39 15.77 -31.60
N SER A 506 -14.01 14.63 -31.08
CA SER A 506 -13.56 13.49 -31.90
C SER A 506 -14.70 12.92 -32.73
N VAL A 507 -14.45 12.66 -34.00
CA VAL A 507 -15.43 12.11 -34.92
C VAL A 507 -14.98 10.76 -35.46
N THR A 508 -15.95 9.90 -35.81
CA THR A 508 -15.70 8.54 -36.30
C THR A 508 -14.71 8.50 -37.47
N TYR A 509 -14.80 9.44 -38.40
CA TYR A 509 -13.91 9.49 -39.56
C TYR A 509 -12.46 9.81 -39.19
N GLY A 510 -12.25 10.76 -38.28
CA GLY A 510 -10.91 11.10 -37.78
C GLY A 510 -10.29 9.97 -36.96
N LEU A 511 -11.09 9.32 -36.11
CA LEU A 511 -10.65 8.18 -35.31
C LEU A 511 -10.35 6.94 -36.15
N PHE A 512 -11.08 6.70 -37.20
CA PHE A 512 -10.84 5.58 -38.13
C PHE A 512 -9.47 5.68 -38.79
N ALA A 513 -9.04 6.87 -39.19
CA ALA A 513 -7.71 7.08 -39.72
C ALA A 513 -6.63 6.98 -38.62
N ALA A 514 -6.96 7.35 -37.38
CA ALA A 514 -6.03 7.30 -36.27
C ALA A 514 -5.77 5.87 -35.75
N GLN A 515 -6.79 4.98 -35.77
CA GLN A 515 -6.66 3.60 -35.29
C GLN A 515 -5.67 2.76 -36.12
N GLU A 516 -5.41 3.13 -37.40
CA GLU A 516 -4.40 2.49 -38.22
C GLU A 516 -2.95 2.72 -37.72
N ARG A 517 -2.76 3.74 -36.86
CA ARG A 517 -1.48 4.12 -36.30
C ARG A 517 -1.18 3.47 -34.97
N GLY A 518 -2.20 3.02 -34.26
CA GLY A 518 -2.02 2.42 -32.94
C GLY A 518 -3.33 2.21 -32.18
N THR A 519 -3.22 2.07 -30.88
CA THR A 519 -4.36 1.84 -29.98
C THR A 519 -4.91 3.17 -29.47
N LEU A 520 -6.22 3.41 -29.67
CA LEU A 520 -6.89 4.62 -29.19
C LEU A 520 -7.31 4.49 -27.73
N PHE A 521 -7.27 5.61 -27.00
CA PHE A 521 -7.76 5.74 -25.62
C PHE A 521 -9.13 6.42 -25.55
N ILE A 522 -9.56 7.06 -26.62
CA ILE A 522 -10.80 7.81 -26.71
C ILE A 522 -11.75 7.23 -27.78
N GLY A 523 -13.05 7.43 -27.57
CA GLY A 523 -14.11 7.13 -28.52
C GLY A 523 -14.60 8.36 -29.31
N PRO A 524 -15.60 8.19 -30.18
CA PRO A 524 -16.24 9.31 -30.85
C PRO A 524 -17.09 10.16 -29.90
N GLY A 525 -17.16 11.48 -30.15
CA GLY A 525 -17.94 12.40 -29.32
C GLY A 525 -17.19 12.92 -28.08
N GLU A 526 -15.90 12.60 -27.91
CA GLU A 526 -15.12 13.08 -26.80
C GLU A 526 -14.41 14.42 -27.12
N LYS A 527 -14.42 15.33 -26.14
CA LYS A 527 -13.71 16.60 -26.26
C LYS A 527 -12.20 16.39 -26.21
N VAL A 528 -11.49 16.94 -27.16
CA VAL A 528 -10.04 16.91 -27.25
C VAL A 528 -9.46 18.31 -27.41
N TYR A 529 -8.21 18.49 -27.12
CA TYR A 529 -7.47 19.73 -27.34
C TYR A 529 -6.07 19.44 -27.89
N ALA A 530 -5.46 20.42 -28.53
CA ALA A 530 -4.11 20.27 -29.09
C ALA A 530 -3.11 19.88 -28.00
N GLY A 531 -2.33 18.83 -28.24
CA GLY A 531 -1.37 18.28 -27.27
C GLY A 531 -1.95 17.22 -26.32
N MET A 532 -3.23 16.93 -26.36
CA MET A 532 -3.84 15.81 -25.64
C MET A 532 -3.38 14.48 -26.27
N VAL A 533 -2.98 13.52 -25.44
CA VAL A 533 -2.63 12.17 -25.90
C VAL A 533 -3.93 11.35 -26.01
N ILE A 534 -4.21 10.90 -27.21
CA ILE A 534 -5.47 10.20 -27.56
C ILE A 534 -5.27 8.71 -27.83
N GLY A 535 -4.03 8.25 -27.76
CA GLY A 535 -3.70 6.84 -27.98
C GLY A 535 -2.20 6.57 -27.93
N GLN A 536 -1.87 5.30 -28.03
CA GLN A 536 -0.51 4.78 -28.11
C GLN A 536 -0.15 4.48 -29.55
N ASN A 537 0.97 5.03 -30.05
CA ASN A 537 1.45 4.75 -31.39
C ASN A 537 2.04 3.32 -31.48
N GLY A 538 1.87 2.64 -32.57
CA GLY A 538 2.55 1.38 -32.87
C GLY A 538 4.07 1.52 -33.09
N LYS A 539 4.58 2.75 -33.30
CA LYS A 539 6.00 3.08 -33.51
C LYS A 539 6.54 3.91 -32.33
N ALA A 540 7.85 4.03 -32.26
CA ALA A 540 8.55 4.75 -31.17
C ALA A 540 8.32 6.28 -31.20
N GLU A 541 7.92 6.85 -32.31
CA GLU A 541 7.76 8.28 -32.49
C GLU A 541 6.38 8.77 -32.12
N ASP A 542 6.29 9.98 -31.57
CA ASP A 542 5.02 10.68 -31.36
C ASP A 542 4.46 11.18 -32.70
N ILE A 543 3.16 11.02 -32.90
CA ILE A 543 2.46 11.47 -34.11
C ILE A 543 1.28 12.35 -33.74
N GLU A 544 1.20 13.50 -34.38
CA GLU A 544 0.04 14.39 -34.30
C GLU A 544 -1.02 14.01 -35.35
N LEU A 545 -2.27 13.82 -34.90
CA LEU A 545 -3.38 13.39 -35.73
C LEU A 545 -4.60 14.30 -35.53
N ASN A 546 -5.31 14.60 -36.62
CA ASN A 546 -6.57 15.34 -36.54
C ASN A 546 -7.74 14.37 -36.42
N VAL A 547 -8.25 14.20 -35.21
CA VAL A 547 -9.40 13.35 -34.90
C VAL A 547 -10.74 14.08 -34.97
N CYS A 548 -10.71 15.41 -35.15
CA CYS A 548 -11.92 16.24 -35.34
C CYS A 548 -12.31 16.38 -36.80
N LYS A 549 -11.52 15.81 -37.73
CA LYS A 549 -11.75 15.93 -39.17
C LYS A 549 -12.95 15.15 -39.61
N THR A 550 -13.93 15.86 -40.17
CA THR A 550 -15.11 15.26 -40.81
C THR A 550 -14.84 14.85 -42.25
N LYS A 551 -15.60 13.88 -42.77
CA LYS A 551 -15.56 13.48 -44.18
C LYS A 551 -16.07 14.64 -45.04
N HIS A 552 -15.27 15.13 -45.98
CA HIS A 552 -15.76 16.07 -46.98
C HIS A 552 -16.78 15.36 -47.88
N LEU A 553 -18.02 15.85 -47.94
CA LEU A 553 -19.00 15.39 -48.87
C LEU A 553 -18.57 15.87 -50.27
N THR A 554 -18.11 14.96 -51.13
CA THR A 554 -17.91 15.23 -52.55
C THR A 554 -19.19 14.85 -53.28
N ASN A 555 -19.67 15.70 -54.21
CA ASN A 555 -20.90 15.54 -55.00
C ASN A 555 -20.85 14.38 -56.02
N THR A 556 -19.91 13.47 -55.95
CA THR A 556 -19.83 12.28 -56.80
C THR A 556 -20.56 11.13 -56.13
N ARG A 557 -21.75 10.83 -56.62
CA ARG A 557 -22.51 9.62 -56.31
C ARG A 557 -21.73 8.40 -56.80
N SER A 558 -20.94 7.76 -55.96
CA SER A 558 -20.65 6.34 -56.08
C SER A 558 -21.61 5.60 -55.16
N SER A 559 -22.58 4.92 -55.76
CA SER A 559 -23.60 4.12 -55.09
C SER A 559 -23.10 2.76 -54.59
N SER A 560 -21.81 2.63 -54.34
CA SER A 560 -21.22 1.44 -53.75
C SER A 560 -20.59 1.78 -52.42
N ALA A 561 -21.24 1.27 -51.37
CA ALA A 561 -20.72 1.02 -50.04
C ALA A 561 -20.24 2.27 -49.24
N ASP A 562 -21.14 2.94 -48.57
CA ASP A 562 -20.86 3.42 -47.24
C ASP A 562 -20.76 2.19 -46.34
N ASP A 563 -19.65 1.46 -46.44
CA ASP A 563 -19.28 0.48 -45.41
C ASP A 563 -19.17 1.27 -44.12
N ALA A 564 -20.01 0.88 -43.14
CA ALA A 564 -19.99 1.51 -41.84
C ALA A 564 -18.57 1.42 -41.28
N LEU A 565 -17.91 2.57 -41.05
CA LEU A 565 -16.57 2.63 -40.50
C LEU A 565 -16.57 1.93 -39.14
N LYS A 566 -15.91 0.75 -39.06
CA LYS A 566 -15.79 0.01 -37.80
C LYS A 566 -14.61 0.56 -37.00
N LEU A 567 -14.92 1.15 -35.86
CA LEU A 567 -13.91 1.52 -34.87
C LEU A 567 -13.65 0.33 -33.92
N THR A 568 -12.40 0.13 -33.61
CA THR A 568 -12.01 -0.75 -32.49
C THR A 568 -12.42 -0.10 -31.18
N THR A 569 -12.81 -0.90 -30.20
CA THR A 569 -13.13 -0.40 -28.86
C THR A 569 -11.89 0.31 -28.28
N PRO A 570 -12.03 1.57 -27.84
CA PRO A 570 -10.91 2.28 -27.24
C PRO A 570 -10.45 1.59 -25.94
N LYS A 571 -9.15 1.63 -25.69
CA LYS A 571 -8.58 1.17 -24.43
C LYS A 571 -8.78 2.26 -23.38
N VAL A 572 -9.73 2.07 -22.46
CA VAL A 572 -9.88 2.95 -21.30
C VAL A 572 -8.81 2.59 -20.29
N LEU A 573 -7.92 3.55 -20.00
CA LEU A 573 -6.84 3.36 -19.04
C LEU A 573 -7.36 3.51 -17.61
N SER A 574 -6.98 2.57 -16.72
CA SER A 574 -7.09 2.77 -15.28
C SER A 574 -6.10 3.84 -14.82
N LEU A 575 -6.23 4.30 -13.57
CA LEU A 575 -5.27 5.27 -13.00
C LEU A 575 -3.85 4.73 -13.05
N GLU A 576 -3.66 3.48 -12.65
CA GLU A 576 -2.35 2.81 -12.63
C GLU A 576 -1.78 2.69 -14.05
N GLU A 577 -2.58 2.22 -15.01
CA GLU A 577 -2.15 2.12 -16.42
C GLU A 577 -1.79 3.50 -17.00
N ALA A 578 -2.52 4.54 -16.63
CA ALA A 578 -2.22 5.90 -17.08
C ALA A 578 -0.91 6.43 -16.47
N LEU A 579 -0.67 6.18 -15.17
CA LEU A 579 0.57 6.54 -14.48
C LEU A 579 1.79 5.79 -15.06
N GLU A 580 1.62 4.50 -15.39
CA GLU A 580 2.66 3.71 -16.07
C GLU A 580 2.94 4.19 -17.50
N PHE A 581 1.91 4.66 -18.21
CA PHE A 581 2.02 5.06 -19.61
C PHE A 581 2.74 6.39 -19.82
N ILE A 582 2.51 7.39 -18.95
CA ILE A 582 3.05 8.74 -19.13
C ILE A 582 4.58 8.75 -19.18
N ASP A 583 5.12 9.62 -20.06
CA ASP A 583 6.56 9.83 -20.18
C ASP A 583 6.99 11.18 -19.57
N ASN A 584 8.30 11.44 -19.56
CA ASN A 584 8.90 12.61 -18.92
C ASN A 584 8.39 13.95 -19.47
N ASP A 585 7.94 13.98 -20.72
CA ASP A 585 7.35 15.15 -21.38
C ASP A 585 5.82 15.20 -21.34
N GLU A 586 5.22 14.30 -20.58
CA GLU A 586 3.76 14.14 -20.42
C GLU A 586 3.29 14.41 -19.00
N LEU A 587 2.01 14.72 -18.86
CA LEU A 587 1.30 14.88 -17.60
C LEU A 587 -0.01 14.10 -17.67
N LEU A 588 -0.46 13.64 -16.51
CA LEU A 588 -1.78 13.05 -16.34
C LEU A 588 -2.70 14.06 -15.66
N GLU A 589 -3.75 14.49 -16.38
CA GLU A 589 -4.86 15.23 -15.77
C GLU A 589 -5.75 14.27 -15.00
N ILE A 590 -6.05 14.60 -13.77
CA ILE A 590 -6.88 13.83 -12.86
C ILE A 590 -8.06 14.68 -12.45
N THR A 591 -9.26 14.20 -12.77
CA THR A 591 -10.51 14.82 -12.40
C THR A 591 -11.42 13.78 -11.73
N PRO A 592 -12.48 14.18 -11.05
CA PRO A 592 -13.44 13.22 -10.47
C PRO A 592 -14.01 12.22 -11.48
N THR A 593 -14.15 12.60 -12.75
CA THR A 593 -14.81 11.79 -13.78
C THR A 593 -13.89 11.31 -14.89
N SER A 594 -12.74 11.95 -15.11
CA SER A 594 -11.87 11.69 -16.26
C SER A 594 -10.39 11.56 -15.89
N LEU A 595 -9.68 10.76 -16.67
CA LEU A 595 -8.23 10.68 -16.72
C LEU A 595 -7.77 11.01 -18.13
N ARG A 596 -6.99 12.08 -18.31
CA ARG A 596 -6.52 12.54 -19.62
C ARG A 596 -5.02 12.73 -19.61
N ILE A 597 -4.34 12.11 -20.55
CA ILE A 597 -2.89 12.31 -20.72
C ILE A 597 -2.66 13.45 -21.70
N ARG A 598 -1.70 14.31 -21.40
CA ARG A 598 -1.33 15.40 -22.28
C ARG A 598 0.18 15.64 -22.31
N LYS A 599 0.66 16.30 -23.36
CA LYS A 599 2.03 16.81 -23.39
C LYS A 599 2.18 18.00 -22.42
N LYS A 600 3.35 18.12 -21.79
CA LYS A 600 3.69 19.30 -20.97
C LYS A 600 3.61 20.59 -21.79
N ILE A 601 4.15 20.56 -23.01
CA ILE A 601 4.07 21.65 -23.98
C ILE A 601 2.95 21.34 -24.98
N LEU A 602 1.84 22.05 -24.89
CA LEU A 602 0.66 21.79 -25.75
C LEU A 602 0.88 22.25 -27.19
N ASP A 603 1.62 23.37 -27.40
CA ASP A 603 1.91 23.90 -28.73
C ASP A 603 2.91 23.02 -29.49
N SER A 604 2.51 22.55 -30.67
CA SER A 604 3.30 21.67 -31.54
C SER A 604 4.65 22.28 -31.97
N ARG A 605 4.69 23.59 -32.24
CA ARG A 605 5.91 24.27 -32.71
C ARG A 605 6.90 24.39 -31.57
N LEU A 606 6.42 24.70 -30.37
CA LEU A 606 7.25 24.80 -29.16
C LEU A 606 7.80 23.44 -28.77
N ARG A 607 6.99 22.34 -28.86
CA ARG A 607 7.46 20.97 -28.63
C ARG A 607 8.62 20.60 -29.57
N LYS A 608 8.45 20.84 -30.88
CA LYS A 608 9.50 20.56 -31.87
C LYS A 608 10.80 21.31 -31.59
N ARG A 609 10.72 22.57 -31.11
CA ARG A 609 11.90 23.35 -30.71
C ARG A 609 12.55 22.83 -29.43
N ALA A 610 11.77 22.36 -28.48
CA ALA A 610 12.29 21.79 -27.23
C ALA A 610 13.05 20.49 -27.48
N ASN A 611 12.56 19.64 -28.41
CA ASN A 611 13.20 18.38 -28.77
C ASN A 611 14.46 18.53 -29.64
N LEU A 612 14.73 19.72 -30.14
CA LEU A 612 15.96 20.05 -30.92
C LEU A 612 17.09 20.61 -30.06
N LYS A 613 16.85 20.88 -28.77
CA LYS A 613 17.85 21.30 -27.78
C LYS A 613 18.29 20.11 -26.92
#